data_ae3fcb810dd10cf3cc890961d5112ab5
#
_entry.id   ae3fcb810dd10cf3cc890961d5112ab5
#
_cell.length_a   1.000
_cell.length_b   1.000
_cell.length_c   1.000
_cell.angle_alpha   90.00
_cell.angle_beta   90.00
_cell.angle_gamma   90.00
#
_symmetry.space_group_name_H-M   'P 1'
#
loop_
_entity.id
_entity.type
_entity.pdbx_description
1 polymer ?
#
loop_
_entity_poly.entity_id
_entity_poly.type
_entity_poly.pdbx_seq_one_letter_code
_entity_poly.pdbx_strand_id
1 'polypeptide(L)'
;MTLSQAEDFRMESEVLHGLLEPLDDTDFDRPTLFKDWTINDILRHLHHGNILADLSLNDEVAFHETYAEIKALRDGGMDFPEATAQVLDGLGGKDLLATWREFYGAMSGRFAEADPKKRVKWVGPDMSVRSSITARLMETWSHGQAAFDLFGVERQDTDRIKNVAVLGMNTFGWTFVNRGEEVPSPAPYVRLNAPSGVVWEWHEPSDEQRIEGSAVEFCQVVTQTRNIGDTALSVA
;
A
#
# COMPACT_ATOMS: atom_id res chain seq x y z
N MET A 1 4.97 21.49 10.83
CA MET A 1 4.17 21.22 9.60
C MET A 1 3.67 19.81 9.70
N THR A 2 2.38 19.61 9.59
CA THR A 2 1.74 18.30 9.62
C THR A 2 2.13 17.49 8.38
N LEU A 3 2.44 16.22 8.53
CA LEU A 3 2.82 15.32 7.42
C LEU A 3 1.57 14.95 6.60
N SER A 4 1.42 15.54 5.41
CA SER A 4 0.21 15.36 4.57
C SER A 4 -0.03 13.90 4.16
N GLN A 5 1.02 13.10 4.01
CA GLN A 5 0.91 11.67 3.69
C GLN A 5 0.14 10.88 4.76
N ALA A 6 0.14 11.33 6.02
CA ALA A 6 -0.63 10.70 7.07
C ALA A 6 -2.14 10.93 6.90
N GLU A 7 -2.53 12.15 6.49
CA GLU A 7 -3.92 12.45 6.14
C GLU A 7 -4.35 11.71 4.87
N ASP A 8 -3.50 11.67 3.84
CA ASP A 8 -3.77 10.92 2.62
C ASP A 8 -3.99 9.42 2.89
N PHE A 9 -3.17 8.82 3.78
CA PHE A 9 -3.35 7.45 4.25
C PHE A 9 -4.70 7.25 4.97
N ARG A 10 -5.05 8.17 5.87
CA ARG A 10 -6.33 8.12 6.59
C ARG A 10 -7.51 8.18 5.62
N MET A 11 -7.48 9.12 4.69
CA MET A 11 -8.55 9.28 3.70
C MET A 11 -8.67 8.07 2.78
N GLU A 12 -7.55 7.43 2.42
CA GLU A 12 -7.57 6.22 1.60
C GLU A 12 -8.14 5.03 2.37
N SER A 13 -7.81 4.92 3.66
CA SER A 13 -8.39 3.91 4.56
C SER A 13 -9.90 4.11 4.74
N GLU A 14 -10.38 5.35 4.83
CA GLU A 14 -11.83 5.65 4.90
C GLU A 14 -12.56 5.26 3.60
N VAL A 15 -11.92 5.40 2.44
CA VAL A 15 -12.52 4.95 1.15
C VAL A 15 -12.73 3.44 1.16
N LEU A 16 -11.73 2.66 1.58
CA LEU A 16 -11.88 1.21 1.70
C LEU A 16 -12.89 0.83 2.80
N HIS A 17 -12.84 1.51 3.96
CA HIS A 17 -13.80 1.28 5.04
C HIS A 17 -15.24 1.50 4.55
N GLY A 18 -15.51 2.61 3.83
CA GLY A 18 -16.84 2.91 3.30
C GLY A 18 -17.39 1.87 2.32
N LEU A 19 -16.50 1.19 1.56
CA LEU A 19 -16.89 0.05 0.72
C LEU A 19 -17.31 -1.16 1.57
N LEU A 20 -16.60 -1.41 2.69
CA LEU A 20 -16.76 -2.63 3.48
C LEU A 20 -17.82 -2.49 4.59
N GLU A 21 -18.13 -1.28 5.03
CA GLU A 21 -19.07 -1.01 6.14
C GLU A 21 -20.46 -1.60 5.92
N PRO A 22 -21.10 -1.52 4.72
CA PRO A 22 -22.43 -2.06 4.50
C PRO A 22 -22.47 -3.58 4.35
N LEU A 23 -21.34 -4.29 4.27
CA LEU A 23 -21.26 -5.72 4.02
C LEU A 23 -21.72 -6.53 5.24
N ASP A 24 -22.24 -7.74 5.01
CA ASP A 24 -22.49 -8.73 6.06
C ASP A 24 -21.22 -9.50 6.41
N ASP A 25 -21.15 -10.13 7.60
CA ASP A 25 -19.97 -10.89 8.04
C ASP A 25 -19.57 -11.99 7.05
N THR A 26 -20.53 -12.63 6.39
CA THR A 26 -20.24 -13.66 5.37
C THR A 26 -19.56 -13.12 4.12
N ASP A 27 -19.68 -11.83 3.82
CA ASP A 27 -19.00 -11.21 2.68
C ASP A 27 -17.49 -11.09 2.92
N PHE A 28 -17.07 -11.03 4.19
CA PHE A 28 -15.64 -10.95 4.54
C PHE A 28 -14.88 -12.25 4.27
N ASP A 29 -15.57 -13.38 4.12
CA ASP A 29 -14.98 -14.68 3.77
C ASP A 29 -14.96 -14.92 2.25
N ARG A 30 -15.45 -13.98 1.44
CA ARG A 30 -15.45 -14.12 -0.03
C ARG A 30 -14.03 -13.96 -0.58
N PRO A 31 -13.56 -14.92 -1.41
CA PRO A 31 -12.25 -14.84 -2.03
C PRO A 31 -12.22 -13.78 -3.13
N THR A 32 -11.13 -13.03 -3.21
CA THR A 32 -10.83 -12.07 -4.26
C THR A 32 -9.98 -12.72 -5.37
N LEU A 33 -9.80 -12.01 -6.48
CA LEU A 33 -8.86 -12.43 -7.54
C LEU A 33 -7.39 -12.28 -7.13
N PHE A 34 -7.10 -11.61 -6.02
CA PHE A 34 -5.75 -11.50 -5.51
C PHE A 34 -5.38 -12.74 -4.70
N LYS A 35 -4.76 -13.72 -5.34
CA LYS A 35 -4.24 -14.96 -4.71
C LYS A 35 -5.29 -15.74 -3.91
N ASP A 36 -6.56 -15.61 -4.25
CA ASP A 36 -7.70 -16.17 -3.53
C ASP A 36 -7.83 -15.66 -2.06
N TRP A 37 -7.14 -14.57 -1.71
CA TRP A 37 -7.27 -13.95 -0.38
C TRP A 37 -8.70 -13.46 -0.19
N THR A 38 -9.25 -13.72 0.98
CA THR A 38 -10.54 -13.19 1.39
C THR A 38 -10.44 -11.71 1.79
N ILE A 39 -11.59 -11.04 1.95
CA ILE A 39 -11.61 -9.68 2.51
C ILE A 39 -11.02 -9.67 3.92
N ASN A 40 -11.27 -10.72 4.73
CA ASN A 40 -10.63 -10.90 6.04
C ASN A 40 -9.10 -10.92 5.92
N ASP A 41 -8.55 -11.66 4.98
CA ASP A 41 -7.10 -11.78 4.79
C ASP A 41 -6.47 -10.44 4.39
N ILE A 42 -7.13 -9.71 3.49
CA ILE A 42 -6.71 -8.36 3.09
C ILE A 42 -6.70 -7.42 4.31
N LEU A 43 -7.78 -7.39 5.08
CA LEU A 43 -7.86 -6.51 6.25
C LEU A 43 -6.86 -6.89 7.36
N ARG A 44 -6.65 -8.20 7.61
CA ARG A 44 -5.62 -8.67 8.55
C ARG A 44 -4.23 -8.25 8.10
N HIS A 45 -3.93 -8.40 6.81
CA HIS A 45 -2.67 -7.92 6.23
C HIS A 45 -2.48 -6.41 6.45
N LEU A 46 -3.49 -5.61 6.13
CA LEU A 46 -3.44 -4.17 6.30
C LEU A 46 -3.32 -3.76 7.76
N HIS A 47 -4.09 -4.40 8.65
CA HIS A 47 -4.08 -4.11 10.08
C HIS A 47 -2.74 -4.48 10.72
N HIS A 48 -2.24 -5.69 10.49
CA HIS A 48 -0.94 -6.12 10.99
C HIS A 48 0.20 -5.24 10.49
N GLY A 49 0.20 -4.86 9.21
CA GLY A 49 1.17 -3.92 8.65
C GLY A 49 1.10 -2.53 9.28
N ASN A 50 -0.11 -2.06 9.65
CA ASN A 50 -0.29 -0.81 10.38
C ASN A 50 0.28 -0.92 11.81
N ILE A 51 0.06 -2.04 12.51
CA ILE A 51 0.63 -2.30 13.83
C ILE A 51 2.15 -2.24 13.77
N LEU A 52 2.78 -2.93 12.82
CA LEU A 52 4.24 -2.90 12.66
C LEU A 52 4.76 -1.48 12.38
N ALA A 53 4.10 -0.72 11.50
CA ALA A 53 4.51 0.65 11.18
C ALA A 53 4.39 1.58 12.39
N ASP A 54 3.32 1.45 13.17
CA ASP A 54 3.11 2.23 14.39
C ASP A 54 4.11 1.90 15.49
N LEU A 55 4.37 0.60 15.71
CA LEU A 55 5.39 0.15 16.67
C LEU A 55 6.78 0.66 16.25
N SER A 56 7.14 0.60 14.98
CA SER A 56 8.43 1.09 14.50
C SER A 56 8.62 2.61 14.73
N LEU A 57 7.54 3.37 14.80
CA LEU A 57 7.58 4.79 15.15
C LEU A 57 7.76 5.04 16.65
N ASN A 58 7.08 4.23 17.48
CA ASN A 58 6.87 4.52 18.90
C ASN A 58 7.62 3.57 19.86
N ASP A 59 7.81 2.29 19.45
CA ASP A 59 8.41 1.23 20.28
C ASP A 59 9.18 0.23 19.42
N GLU A 60 10.46 0.48 19.18
CA GLU A 60 11.32 -0.38 18.36
C GLU A 60 11.46 -1.80 18.94
N VAL A 61 11.41 -1.96 20.27
CA VAL A 61 11.52 -3.28 20.90
C VAL A 61 10.29 -4.11 20.57
N ALA A 62 9.11 -3.56 20.79
CA ALA A 62 7.85 -4.21 20.47
C ALA A 62 7.71 -4.49 18.96
N PHE A 63 8.23 -3.60 18.09
CA PHE A 63 8.32 -3.87 16.65
C PHE A 63 9.08 -5.17 16.36
N HIS A 64 10.27 -5.33 16.95
CA HIS A 64 11.09 -6.51 16.71
C HIS A 64 10.45 -7.79 17.25
N GLU A 65 9.79 -7.73 18.40
CA GLU A 65 9.07 -8.86 18.98
C GLU A 65 7.90 -9.28 18.09
N THR A 66 7.03 -8.34 17.72
CA THR A 66 5.87 -8.60 16.85
C THR A 66 6.29 -9.09 15.46
N TYR A 67 7.36 -8.53 14.88
CA TYR A 67 7.88 -9.01 13.61
C TYR A 67 8.50 -10.42 13.72
N ALA A 68 9.20 -10.73 14.81
CA ALA A 68 9.79 -12.04 15.03
C ALA A 68 8.71 -13.12 15.16
N GLU A 69 7.56 -12.82 15.76
CA GLU A 69 6.44 -13.76 15.90
C GLU A 69 5.90 -14.18 14.53
N ILE A 70 5.48 -13.24 13.69
CA ILE A 70 4.96 -13.58 12.36
C ILE A 70 6.03 -14.22 11.48
N LYS A 71 7.29 -13.80 11.61
CA LYS A 71 8.41 -14.40 10.88
C LYS A 71 8.60 -15.87 11.26
N ALA A 72 8.53 -16.21 12.54
CA ALA A 72 8.64 -17.59 13.01
C ALA A 72 7.56 -18.51 12.43
N LEU A 73 6.30 -18.03 12.36
CA LEU A 73 5.19 -18.76 11.74
C LEU A 73 5.45 -18.99 10.24
N ARG A 74 5.93 -17.96 9.53
CA ARG A 74 6.27 -18.03 8.12
C ARG A 74 7.44 -18.98 7.84
N ASP A 75 8.48 -18.90 8.65
CA ASP A 75 9.65 -19.81 8.57
C ASP A 75 9.25 -21.27 8.89
N GLY A 76 8.20 -21.46 9.70
CA GLY A 76 7.58 -22.75 9.99
C GLY A 76 6.72 -23.32 8.86
N GLY A 77 6.55 -22.59 7.74
CA GLY A 77 5.83 -23.02 6.54
C GLY A 77 4.37 -22.58 6.48
N MET A 78 3.88 -21.83 7.48
CA MET A 78 2.53 -21.25 7.44
C MET A 78 2.43 -20.19 6.33
N ASP A 79 1.33 -20.11 5.60
CA ASP A 79 1.17 -19.03 4.62
C ASP A 79 0.90 -17.69 5.30
N PHE A 80 0.91 -16.59 4.54
CA PHE A 80 0.80 -15.24 5.14
C PHE A 80 -0.61 -14.96 5.70
N PRO A 81 -1.71 -15.31 5.03
CA PRO A 81 -3.06 -15.20 5.59
C PRO A 81 -3.23 -15.97 6.91
N GLU A 82 -2.80 -17.23 6.95
CA GLU A 82 -2.87 -18.04 8.17
C GLU A 82 -2.05 -17.44 9.31
N ALA A 83 -0.80 -17.01 9.02
CA ALA A 83 0.07 -16.39 10.01
C ALA A 83 -0.54 -15.08 10.57
N THR A 84 -1.11 -14.23 9.72
CA THR A 84 -1.78 -12.99 10.17
C THR A 84 -3.07 -13.28 10.94
N ALA A 85 -3.83 -14.30 10.57
CA ALA A 85 -4.99 -14.73 11.34
C ALA A 85 -4.59 -15.20 12.74
N GLN A 86 -3.49 -15.95 12.85
CA GLN A 86 -3.01 -16.45 14.15
C GLN A 86 -2.51 -15.31 15.06
N VAL A 87 -1.66 -14.40 14.56
CA VAL A 87 -1.14 -13.27 15.38
C VAL A 87 -2.20 -12.24 15.75
N LEU A 88 -3.35 -12.26 15.08
CA LEU A 88 -4.51 -11.43 15.40
C LEU A 88 -5.65 -12.22 16.07
N ASP A 89 -5.35 -13.37 16.69
CA ASP A 89 -6.29 -14.21 17.44
C ASP A 89 -7.57 -14.56 16.67
N GLY A 90 -7.47 -14.71 15.34
CA GLY A 90 -8.61 -15.01 14.47
C GLY A 90 -9.59 -13.86 14.27
N LEU A 91 -9.23 -12.63 14.67
CA LEU A 91 -10.07 -11.43 14.46
C LEU A 91 -10.52 -11.33 13.00
N GLY A 92 -11.83 -11.12 12.75
CA GLY A 92 -12.42 -11.09 11.43
C GLY A 92 -13.74 -10.33 11.35
N GLY A 93 -14.32 -10.23 10.15
CA GLY A 93 -15.62 -9.62 9.91
C GLY A 93 -15.72 -8.16 10.35
N LYS A 94 -16.87 -7.80 10.88
CA LYS A 94 -17.16 -6.45 11.38
C LYS A 94 -16.26 -6.04 12.54
N ASP A 95 -15.87 -6.96 13.41
CA ASP A 95 -14.99 -6.66 14.54
C ASP A 95 -13.58 -6.27 14.07
N LEU A 96 -13.06 -6.98 13.05
CA LEU A 96 -11.80 -6.59 12.42
C LEU A 96 -11.91 -5.23 11.73
N LEU A 97 -12.99 -4.99 10.99
CA LEU A 97 -13.22 -3.71 10.32
C LEU A 97 -13.27 -2.54 11.31
N ALA A 98 -13.97 -2.70 12.43
CA ALA A 98 -14.06 -1.69 13.48
C ALA A 98 -12.69 -1.44 14.15
N THR A 99 -11.98 -2.52 14.50
CA THR A 99 -10.64 -2.45 15.10
C THR A 99 -9.63 -1.79 14.15
N TRP A 100 -9.66 -2.15 12.86
CA TRP A 100 -8.80 -1.54 11.85
C TRP A 100 -9.09 -0.04 11.69
N ARG A 101 -10.37 0.36 11.69
CA ARG A 101 -10.79 1.76 11.60
C ARG A 101 -10.26 2.61 12.75
N GLU A 102 -10.47 2.15 13.97
CA GLU A 102 -9.96 2.85 15.17
C GLU A 102 -8.44 2.99 15.11
N PHE A 103 -7.75 1.91 14.73
CA PHE A 103 -6.31 1.87 14.71
C PHE A 103 -5.70 2.82 13.67
N TYR A 104 -6.16 2.77 12.39
CA TYR A 104 -5.59 3.66 11.37
C TYR A 104 -5.90 5.13 11.66
N GLY A 105 -7.04 5.43 12.27
CA GLY A 105 -7.37 6.79 12.70
C GLY A 105 -6.39 7.32 13.73
N ALA A 106 -6.13 6.56 14.80
CA ALA A 106 -5.16 6.91 15.83
C ALA A 106 -3.72 6.96 15.29
N MET A 107 -3.31 5.98 14.49
CA MET A 107 -2.00 5.90 13.85
C MET A 107 -1.73 7.11 12.95
N SER A 108 -2.69 7.50 12.12
CA SER A 108 -2.52 8.65 11.22
C SER A 108 -2.24 9.94 11.99
N GLY A 109 -2.89 10.14 13.16
CA GLY A 109 -2.62 11.27 14.04
C GLY A 109 -1.17 11.28 14.54
N ARG A 110 -0.67 10.13 15.02
CA ARG A 110 0.72 9.99 15.47
C ARG A 110 1.73 10.27 14.36
N PHE A 111 1.50 9.74 13.18
CA PHE A 111 2.37 9.98 12.02
C PHE A 111 2.32 11.43 11.54
N ALA A 112 1.18 12.09 11.63
CA ALA A 112 1.02 13.50 11.23
C ALA A 112 1.90 14.45 12.07
N GLU A 113 2.15 14.11 13.33
CA GLU A 113 2.94 14.90 14.28
C GLU A 113 4.44 14.52 14.29
N ALA A 114 4.79 13.35 13.71
CA ALA A 114 6.15 12.84 13.73
C ALA A 114 7.09 13.61 12.81
N ASP A 115 8.41 13.60 13.11
CA ASP A 115 9.43 14.12 12.19
C ASP A 115 9.47 13.26 10.91
N PRO A 116 9.14 13.82 9.74
CA PRO A 116 9.09 13.08 8.49
C PRO A 116 10.42 12.47 8.05
N LYS A 117 11.54 12.94 8.60
CA LYS A 117 12.91 12.46 8.30
C LYS A 117 13.41 11.43 9.31
N LYS A 118 12.78 11.29 10.47
CA LYS A 118 13.15 10.27 11.46
C LYS A 118 13.22 8.91 10.76
N ARG A 119 14.28 8.15 11.03
CA ARG A 119 14.41 6.77 10.53
C ARG A 119 13.65 5.82 11.44
N VAL A 120 12.92 4.91 10.82
CA VAL A 120 12.13 3.88 11.50
C VAL A 120 12.46 2.51 10.91
N LYS A 121 12.28 1.48 11.72
CA LYS A 121 12.52 0.09 11.30
C LYS A 121 11.45 -0.38 10.31
N TRP A 122 11.84 -1.35 9.51
CA TRP A 122 10.94 -2.05 8.60
C TRP A 122 11.39 -3.51 8.46
N VAL A 123 10.58 -4.33 7.81
CA VAL A 123 10.92 -5.74 7.49
C VAL A 123 12.04 -5.86 6.44
N GLY A 124 12.40 -4.76 5.79
CA GLY A 124 13.51 -4.56 4.87
C GLY A 124 14.44 -3.45 5.37
N PRO A 125 15.05 -2.65 4.46
CA PRO A 125 15.87 -1.51 4.86
C PRO A 125 15.09 -0.47 5.66
N ASP A 126 15.72 0.14 6.66
CA ASP A 126 15.14 1.25 7.42
C ASP A 126 14.70 2.37 6.49
N MET A 127 13.55 2.97 6.77
CA MET A 127 12.99 4.03 5.95
C MET A 127 12.66 5.29 6.76
N SER A 128 12.35 6.40 6.09
CA SER A 128 11.87 7.57 6.79
C SER A 128 10.40 7.40 7.23
N VAL A 129 9.98 8.14 8.27
CA VAL A 129 8.56 8.19 8.70
C VAL A 129 7.65 8.52 7.51
N ARG A 130 8.06 9.50 6.66
CA ARG A 130 7.31 9.80 5.44
C ARG A 130 7.17 8.58 4.53
N SER A 131 8.27 7.86 4.27
CA SER A 131 8.24 6.67 3.41
C SER A 131 7.39 5.55 4.02
N SER A 132 7.44 5.39 5.35
CA SER A 132 6.66 4.38 6.06
C SER A 132 5.15 4.61 5.89
N ILE A 133 4.66 5.81 6.17
CA ILE A 133 3.22 6.10 6.01
C ILE A 133 2.79 6.10 4.53
N THR A 134 3.68 6.51 3.60
CA THR A 134 3.41 6.41 2.16
C THR A 134 3.29 4.96 1.71
N ALA A 135 4.12 4.06 2.25
CA ALA A 135 3.99 2.63 1.99
C ALA A 135 2.66 2.08 2.53
N ARG A 136 2.22 2.50 3.72
CA ARG A 136 0.90 2.09 4.25
C ARG A 136 -0.26 2.57 3.38
N LEU A 137 -0.18 3.81 2.85
CA LEU A 137 -1.16 4.30 1.88
C LEU A 137 -1.16 3.44 0.62
N MET A 138 0.01 3.15 0.06
CA MET A 138 0.14 2.31 -1.13
C MET A 138 -0.44 0.90 -0.91
N GLU A 139 -0.12 0.26 0.23
CA GLU A 139 -0.66 -1.05 0.58
C GLU A 139 -2.19 -1.02 0.70
N THR A 140 -2.75 -0.01 1.38
CA THR A 140 -4.21 0.15 1.51
C THR A 140 -4.87 0.35 0.16
N TRP A 141 -4.28 1.19 -0.69
CA TRP A 141 -4.79 1.44 -2.03
C TRP A 141 -4.72 0.20 -2.92
N SER A 142 -3.57 -0.47 -2.96
CA SER A 142 -3.35 -1.60 -3.86
C SER A 142 -4.15 -2.84 -3.45
N HIS A 143 -4.11 -3.24 -2.18
CA HIS A 143 -4.88 -4.39 -1.70
C HIS A 143 -6.38 -4.10 -1.66
N GLY A 144 -6.78 -2.85 -1.36
CA GLY A 144 -8.17 -2.41 -1.44
C GLY A 144 -8.78 -2.58 -2.83
N GLN A 145 -7.97 -2.48 -3.90
CA GLN A 145 -8.46 -2.69 -5.27
C GLN A 145 -9.12 -4.06 -5.47
N ALA A 146 -8.61 -5.10 -4.81
CA ALA A 146 -9.19 -6.44 -4.89
C ALA A 146 -10.62 -6.50 -4.31
N ALA A 147 -10.93 -5.69 -3.29
CA ALA A 147 -12.29 -5.57 -2.76
C ALA A 147 -13.22 -4.81 -3.73
N PHE A 148 -12.76 -3.71 -4.32
CA PHE A 148 -13.53 -2.98 -5.35
C PHE A 148 -13.84 -3.88 -6.54
N ASP A 149 -12.85 -4.65 -7.02
CA ASP A 149 -13.03 -5.62 -8.11
C ASP A 149 -14.04 -6.73 -7.75
N LEU A 150 -13.97 -7.28 -6.54
CA LEU A 150 -14.88 -8.32 -6.06
C LEU A 150 -16.34 -7.89 -6.04
N PHE A 151 -16.60 -6.66 -5.62
CA PHE A 151 -17.96 -6.12 -5.51
C PHE A 151 -18.42 -5.39 -6.77
N GLY A 152 -17.57 -5.27 -7.79
CA GLY A 152 -17.90 -4.58 -9.04
C GLY A 152 -18.17 -3.08 -8.85
N VAL A 153 -17.55 -2.46 -7.85
CA VAL A 153 -17.68 -1.04 -7.55
C VAL A 153 -16.55 -0.27 -8.21
N GLU A 154 -16.88 0.73 -9.01
CA GLU A 154 -15.89 1.62 -9.59
C GLU A 154 -15.26 2.52 -8.51
N ARG A 155 -13.93 2.42 -8.37
CA ARG A 155 -13.20 3.23 -7.40
C ARG A 155 -13.07 4.66 -7.88
N GLN A 156 -13.39 5.61 -7.02
CA GLN A 156 -13.20 7.03 -7.28
C GLN A 156 -11.81 7.47 -6.79
N ASP A 157 -10.83 7.34 -7.67
CA ASP A 157 -9.45 7.76 -7.37
C ASP A 157 -9.32 9.28 -7.28
N THR A 158 -8.40 9.75 -6.47
CA THR A 158 -8.07 11.17 -6.31
C THR A 158 -6.56 11.38 -6.39
N ASP A 159 -6.12 12.63 -6.41
CA ASP A 159 -4.69 12.98 -6.50
C ASP A 159 -3.84 12.48 -5.31
N ARG A 160 -4.42 11.86 -4.29
CA ARG A 160 -3.69 11.12 -3.23
C ARG A 160 -2.80 10.02 -3.79
N ILE A 161 -3.19 9.41 -4.93
CA ILE A 161 -2.39 8.37 -5.60
C ILE A 161 -1.06 8.90 -6.14
N LYS A 162 -0.83 10.22 -6.16
CA LYS A 162 0.50 10.79 -6.44
C LYS A 162 1.56 10.22 -5.51
N ASN A 163 1.20 9.92 -4.27
CA ASN A 163 2.09 9.27 -3.30
C ASN A 163 2.51 7.87 -3.79
N VAL A 164 1.60 7.11 -4.38
CA VAL A 164 1.88 5.78 -4.96
C VAL A 164 2.77 5.92 -6.20
N ALA A 165 2.46 6.87 -7.10
CA ALA A 165 3.28 7.15 -8.28
C ALA A 165 4.71 7.54 -7.89
N VAL A 166 4.88 8.43 -6.91
CA VAL A 166 6.21 8.83 -6.39
C VAL A 166 6.96 7.65 -5.78
N LEU A 167 6.26 6.74 -5.07
CA LEU A 167 6.87 5.53 -4.55
C LEU A 167 7.38 4.63 -5.68
N GLY A 168 6.58 4.42 -6.74
CA GLY A 168 6.98 3.68 -7.93
C GLY A 168 8.23 4.27 -8.59
N MET A 169 8.27 5.61 -8.73
CA MET A 169 9.43 6.32 -9.27
C MET A 169 10.69 6.12 -8.41
N ASN A 170 10.54 6.25 -7.09
CA ASN A 170 11.66 6.11 -6.14
C ASN A 170 12.20 4.69 -6.05
N THR A 171 11.39 3.67 -6.33
CA THR A 171 11.77 2.26 -6.29
C THR A 171 12.21 1.72 -7.64
N PHE A 172 12.20 2.51 -8.72
CA PHE A 172 12.62 2.11 -10.06
C PHE A 172 14.00 1.46 -10.05
N GLY A 173 15.01 2.17 -9.58
CA GLY A 173 16.38 1.64 -9.51
C GLY A 173 16.50 0.40 -8.61
N TRP A 174 15.78 0.39 -7.48
CA TRP A 174 15.78 -0.75 -6.56
C TRP A 174 15.23 -2.03 -7.21
N THR A 175 14.29 -1.92 -8.12
CA THR A 175 13.72 -3.06 -8.87
C THR A 175 14.81 -3.79 -9.67
N PHE A 176 15.71 -3.07 -10.32
CA PHE A 176 16.83 -3.65 -11.07
C PHE A 176 17.90 -4.22 -10.14
N VAL A 177 18.28 -3.47 -9.10
CA VAL A 177 19.25 -3.93 -8.10
C VAL A 177 18.83 -5.26 -7.46
N ASN A 178 17.56 -5.42 -7.10
CA ASN A 178 17.03 -6.66 -6.54
C ASN A 178 17.10 -7.86 -7.50
N ARG A 179 17.13 -7.62 -8.79
CA ARG A 179 17.27 -8.66 -9.82
C ARG A 179 18.71 -8.91 -10.23
N GLY A 180 19.65 -8.15 -9.66
CA GLY A 180 21.08 -8.18 -10.05
C GLY A 180 21.31 -7.58 -11.43
N GLU A 181 20.44 -6.71 -11.89
CA GLU A 181 20.47 -6.04 -13.19
C GLU A 181 21.05 -4.63 -13.05
N GLU A 182 21.64 -4.12 -14.14
CA GLU A 182 22.09 -2.73 -14.20
C GLU A 182 20.89 -1.78 -14.30
N VAL A 183 20.92 -0.72 -13.49
CA VAL A 183 19.84 0.30 -13.52
C VAL A 183 19.96 1.12 -14.80
N PRO A 184 18.93 1.15 -15.65
CA PRO A 184 18.92 1.98 -16.86
C PRO A 184 19.17 3.46 -16.54
N SER A 185 20.01 4.11 -17.35
CA SER A 185 20.30 5.53 -17.24
C SER A 185 20.35 6.16 -18.64
N PRO A 186 19.65 7.27 -18.86
CA PRO A 186 18.81 7.96 -17.88
C PRO A 186 17.56 7.17 -17.48
N ALA A 187 16.95 7.53 -16.34
CA ALA A 187 15.64 7.01 -15.98
C ALA A 187 14.57 7.50 -16.99
N PRO A 188 13.52 6.70 -17.29
CA PRO A 188 12.53 7.06 -18.29
C PRO A 188 11.77 8.34 -17.91
N TYR A 189 11.46 9.16 -18.92
CA TYR A 189 10.49 10.25 -18.76
C TYR A 189 9.12 9.67 -18.46
N VAL A 190 8.45 10.20 -17.44
CA VAL A 190 7.11 9.74 -17.05
C VAL A 190 6.17 10.93 -17.08
N ARG A 191 5.06 10.81 -17.84
CA ARG A 191 4.03 11.82 -17.98
C ARG A 191 2.64 11.21 -17.75
N LEU A 192 2.02 11.57 -16.62
CA LEU A 192 0.77 10.97 -16.18
C LEU A 192 -0.36 11.98 -16.08
N ASN A 193 -1.55 11.60 -16.55
CA ASN A 193 -2.77 12.34 -16.34
C ASN A 193 -3.37 11.97 -14.98
N ALA A 194 -3.38 12.91 -14.05
CA ALA A 194 -3.92 12.75 -12.71
C ALA A 194 -5.44 12.60 -12.71
N PRO A 195 -6.06 12.04 -11.65
CA PRO A 195 -7.50 12.01 -11.48
C PRO A 195 -8.17 13.39 -11.57
N SER A 196 -7.52 14.45 -11.09
CA SER A 196 -8.00 15.84 -11.21
C SER A 196 -7.90 16.42 -12.62
N GLY A 197 -7.25 15.73 -13.58
CA GLY A 197 -6.98 16.20 -14.92
C GLY A 197 -5.68 17.01 -15.05
N VAL A 198 -4.95 17.29 -13.96
CA VAL A 198 -3.61 17.90 -14.06
C VAL A 198 -2.59 16.89 -14.56
N VAL A 199 -1.50 17.35 -15.12
CA VAL A 199 -0.41 16.48 -15.59
C VAL A 199 0.70 16.43 -14.56
N TRP A 200 1.19 15.24 -14.25
CA TRP A 200 2.38 15.00 -13.45
C TRP A 200 3.51 14.54 -14.35
N GLU A 201 4.69 15.09 -14.15
CA GLU A 201 5.87 14.77 -14.95
C GLU A 201 7.07 14.51 -14.05
N TRP A 202 7.91 13.56 -14.46
CA TRP A 202 9.18 13.21 -13.82
C TRP A 202 10.26 12.98 -14.87
N HIS A 203 11.47 13.36 -14.53
CA HIS A 203 12.67 13.33 -15.37
C HIS A 203 12.57 14.24 -16.59
N GLU A 204 13.66 14.28 -17.38
CA GLU A 204 13.72 15.10 -18.59
C GLU A 204 12.91 14.46 -19.72
N PRO A 205 12.18 15.23 -20.54
CA PRO A 205 11.43 14.71 -21.66
C PRO A 205 12.29 13.87 -22.61
N SER A 206 11.75 12.73 -23.03
CA SER A 206 12.40 11.80 -23.95
C SER A 206 11.36 11.17 -24.86
N ASP A 207 11.71 11.02 -26.15
CA ASP A 207 10.89 10.30 -27.11
C ASP A 207 11.25 8.81 -27.20
N GLU A 208 12.42 8.42 -26.69
CA GLU A 208 12.96 7.06 -26.80
C GLU A 208 12.75 6.22 -25.53
N GLN A 209 12.62 6.86 -24.38
CA GLN A 209 12.42 6.20 -23.09
C GLN A 209 11.35 6.96 -22.31
N ARG A 210 10.11 6.57 -22.45
CA ARG A 210 8.99 7.26 -21.81
C ARG A 210 7.85 6.32 -21.41
N ILE A 211 7.09 6.76 -20.42
CA ILE A 211 5.83 6.17 -19.99
C ILE A 211 4.79 7.29 -19.94
N GLU A 212 3.68 7.13 -20.67
CA GLU A 212 2.61 8.12 -20.69
C GLU A 212 1.24 7.45 -20.53
N GLY A 213 0.30 8.15 -19.87
CA GLY A 213 -1.07 7.69 -19.73
C GLY A 213 -1.75 8.09 -18.43
N SER A 214 -2.68 7.25 -17.97
CA SER A 214 -3.40 7.45 -16.72
C SER A 214 -2.50 7.25 -15.50
N ALA A 215 -2.56 8.16 -14.54
CA ALA A 215 -1.87 7.99 -13.26
C ALA A 215 -2.41 6.77 -12.47
N VAL A 216 -3.70 6.48 -12.58
CA VAL A 216 -4.32 5.31 -11.96
C VAL A 216 -3.71 4.02 -12.52
N GLU A 217 -3.68 3.88 -13.84
CA GLU A 217 -3.09 2.70 -14.50
C GLU A 217 -1.60 2.54 -14.17
N PHE A 218 -0.84 3.65 -14.17
CA PHE A 218 0.56 3.61 -13.74
C PHE A 218 0.70 3.08 -12.31
N CYS A 219 -0.09 3.60 -11.37
CA CYS A 219 -0.10 3.12 -9.99
C CYS A 219 -0.48 1.64 -9.90
N GLN A 220 -1.47 1.18 -10.68
CA GLN A 220 -1.88 -0.22 -10.74
C GLN A 220 -0.76 -1.14 -11.25
N VAL A 221 0.01 -0.70 -12.25
CA VAL A 221 1.14 -1.48 -12.77
C VAL A 221 2.29 -1.55 -11.77
N VAL A 222 2.71 -0.41 -11.18
CA VAL A 222 3.84 -0.41 -10.23
C VAL A 222 3.52 -1.12 -8.92
N THR A 223 2.25 -1.24 -8.55
CA THR A 223 1.79 -2.03 -7.38
C THR A 223 1.37 -3.46 -7.74
N GLN A 224 1.52 -3.86 -9.02
CA GLN A 224 1.20 -5.20 -9.52
C GLN A 224 -0.28 -5.61 -9.36
N THR A 225 -1.19 -4.64 -9.29
CA THR A 225 -2.64 -4.91 -9.27
C THR A 225 -3.22 -5.11 -10.67
N ARG A 226 -2.49 -4.66 -11.70
CA ARG A 226 -2.79 -4.92 -13.13
C ARG A 226 -1.49 -5.23 -13.88
N ASN A 227 -1.62 -6.04 -14.93
CA ASN A 227 -0.53 -6.20 -15.88
C ASN A 227 -0.50 -5.01 -16.84
N ILE A 228 0.68 -4.60 -17.30
CA ILE A 228 0.79 -3.48 -18.26
C ILE A 228 0.01 -3.72 -19.53
N GLY A 229 -0.10 -4.97 -19.99
CA GLY A 229 -0.89 -5.36 -21.15
C GLY A 229 -2.40 -5.14 -21.00
N ASP A 230 -2.89 -4.95 -19.77
CA ASP A 230 -4.29 -4.69 -19.45
C ASP A 230 -4.58 -3.19 -19.28
N THR A 231 -3.63 -2.33 -19.61
CA THR A 231 -3.72 -0.87 -19.46
C THR A 231 -3.57 -0.18 -20.81
N ALA A 232 -3.95 1.12 -20.85
CA ALA A 232 -3.73 1.99 -22.01
C ALA A 232 -2.42 2.82 -21.88
N LEU A 233 -1.51 2.45 -20.98
CA LEU A 233 -0.21 3.10 -20.85
C LEU A 233 0.61 2.93 -22.13
N SER A 234 1.16 4.05 -22.61
CA SER A 234 2.13 4.05 -23.71
C SER A 234 3.54 3.96 -23.15
N VAL A 235 4.33 3.01 -23.66
CA VAL A 235 5.74 2.81 -23.30
C VAL A 235 6.58 2.82 -24.55
N ALA A 236 7.63 3.63 -24.59
CA ALA A 236 8.62 3.71 -25.67
C ALA A 236 10.04 3.55 -25.12
#